data_cfe4fecbe10b49a4048c16d7ee6abce8
#
_entry.id   cfe4fecbe10b49a4048c16d7ee6abce8
#
_cell.length_a   1.000
_cell.length_b   1.000
_cell.length_c   1.000
_cell.angle_alpha   90.00
_cell.angle_beta   90.00
_cell.angle_gamma   90.00
#
_symmetry.space_group_name_H-M   'P 1'
#
loop_
_entity.id
_entity.type
_entity.pdbx_description
1 polymer ?
#
loop_
_entity_poly.entity_id
_entity_poly.type
_entity_poly.pdbx_seq_one_letter_code
_entity_poly.pdbx_strand_id
1 'polypeptide(L)'
;ITTCIILAMAGLQWLRPLEGMNLIYLLDRSESIPPTQKEEALQYVQKTLNLKESVDQAGVVVFGSEAALELPVLERNELPAVQSVIDSSRTDIGSAIRLATAAFPENGQKRIVLLSDGNENLGESLPALRSAVPLGVTIDVYPMGAQRGQDVSVQRIDVPSLVKSGSSFDAKIFATADQPEEATLRLFINDQLMGEEDVQLKPGKNLLTIPPILHES
;
A
#
# COMPACT_ATOMS: atom_id res chain seq x y z
N ILE A 1 -33.69 4.28 -50.82
CA ILE A 1 -32.81 5.43 -50.54
C ILE A 1 -33.33 6.19 -49.32
N THR A 2 -34.60 6.55 -49.27
CA THR A 2 -35.25 7.30 -48.15
C THR A 2 -35.13 6.58 -46.79
N THR A 3 -35.29 5.26 -46.77
CA THR A 3 -35.19 4.44 -45.57
C THR A 3 -33.77 4.45 -44.99
N CYS A 4 -32.74 4.41 -45.84
CA CYS A 4 -31.32 4.48 -45.40
C CYS A 4 -30.98 5.85 -44.81
N ILE A 5 -31.57 6.94 -45.34
CA ILE A 5 -31.34 8.28 -44.82
C ILE A 5 -31.97 8.44 -43.42
N ILE A 6 -33.19 7.89 -43.24
CA ILE A 6 -33.86 7.90 -41.95
C ILE A 6 -33.08 7.12 -40.90
N LEU A 7 -32.54 5.95 -41.24
CA LEU A 7 -31.67 5.14 -40.37
C LEU A 7 -30.37 5.84 -40.03
N ALA A 8 -29.75 6.56 -40.98
CA ALA A 8 -28.56 7.35 -40.73
C ALA A 8 -28.82 8.56 -39.78
N MET A 9 -30.00 9.20 -39.93
CA MET A 9 -30.41 10.33 -39.11
C MET A 9 -30.86 9.87 -37.70
N ALA A 10 -31.31 8.61 -37.55
CA ALA A 10 -31.73 8.05 -36.26
C ALA A 10 -30.56 7.79 -35.29
N GLY A 11 -29.30 8.01 -35.71
CA GLY A 11 -28.14 7.90 -34.83
C GLY A 11 -27.97 6.48 -34.26
N LEU A 12 -28.22 5.44 -35.08
CA LEU A 12 -28.05 4.05 -34.67
C LEU A 12 -26.60 3.82 -34.19
N GLN A 13 -26.41 3.78 -32.88
CA GLN A 13 -25.17 3.36 -32.26
C GLN A 13 -25.19 1.84 -32.08
N TRP A 14 -24.32 1.15 -32.77
CA TRP A 14 -24.09 -0.27 -32.52
C TRP A 14 -23.23 -0.36 -31.25
N LEU A 15 -23.85 -0.53 -30.08
CA LEU A 15 -23.15 -0.84 -28.83
C LEU A 15 -22.62 -2.27 -28.97
N ARG A 16 -21.34 -2.41 -29.27
CA ARG A 16 -20.67 -3.69 -29.05
C ARG A 16 -20.50 -3.86 -27.54
N PRO A 17 -20.97 -4.98 -26.95
CA PRO A 17 -20.60 -5.28 -25.57
C PRO A 17 -19.06 -5.27 -25.48
N LEU A 18 -18.50 -4.62 -24.47
CA LEU A 18 -17.06 -4.69 -24.19
C LEU A 18 -16.76 -6.17 -23.86
N GLU A 19 -16.15 -6.86 -24.81
CA GLU A 19 -15.78 -8.25 -24.64
C GLU A 19 -14.55 -8.32 -23.73
N GLY A 20 -14.71 -8.98 -22.57
CA GLY A 20 -13.64 -9.23 -21.60
C GLY A 20 -13.29 -8.08 -20.67
N MET A 21 -12.76 -8.45 -19.55
CA MET A 21 -12.23 -7.56 -18.53
C MET A 21 -10.69 -7.62 -18.54
N ASN A 22 -10.08 -6.44 -18.52
CA ASN A 22 -8.63 -6.30 -18.33
C ASN A 22 -8.38 -5.96 -16.85
N LEU A 23 -7.74 -6.86 -16.13
CA LEU A 23 -7.38 -6.67 -14.72
C LEU A 23 -5.90 -6.36 -14.61
N ILE A 24 -5.56 -5.38 -13.78
CA ILE A 24 -4.18 -5.18 -13.34
C ILE A 24 -4.15 -5.19 -11.81
N TYR A 25 -3.36 -6.12 -11.27
CA TYR A 25 -3.10 -6.19 -9.84
C TYR A 25 -1.91 -5.30 -9.50
N LEU A 26 -2.09 -4.38 -8.56
CA LEU A 26 -1.01 -3.57 -7.99
C LEU A 26 -0.58 -4.21 -6.68
N LEU A 27 0.63 -4.76 -6.64
CA LEU A 27 1.18 -5.45 -5.47
C LEU A 27 2.16 -4.54 -4.73
N ASP A 28 1.79 -4.15 -3.54
CA ASP A 28 2.64 -3.39 -2.63
C ASP A 28 3.77 -4.28 -2.09
N ARG A 29 5.01 -3.87 -2.36
CA ARG A 29 6.23 -4.55 -1.92
C ARG A 29 6.98 -3.75 -0.86
N SER A 30 6.40 -2.66 -0.35
CA SER A 30 7.01 -1.81 0.68
C SER A 30 7.28 -2.59 1.98
N GLU A 31 8.16 -2.05 2.81
CA GLU A 31 8.54 -2.67 4.10
C GLU A 31 7.39 -2.68 5.12
N SER A 32 6.39 -1.80 4.97
CA SER A 32 5.20 -1.78 5.83
C SER A 32 4.36 -3.06 5.73
N ILE A 33 4.46 -3.78 4.61
CA ILE A 33 3.73 -5.04 4.40
C ILE A 33 4.56 -6.23 4.90
N PRO A 34 4.07 -7.01 5.89
CA PRO A 34 4.74 -8.21 6.38
C PRO A 34 4.96 -9.24 5.26
N PRO A 35 6.07 -10.02 5.31
CA PRO A 35 6.35 -11.04 4.30
C PRO A 35 5.23 -12.08 4.13
N THR A 36 4.56 -12.46 5.21
CA THR A 36 3.41 -13.39 5.19
C THR A 36 2.26 -12.84 4.36
N GLN A 37 1.96 -11.55 4.48
CA GLN A 37 0.89 -10.90 3.72
C GLN A 37 1.27 -10.66 2.26
N LYS A 38 2.56 -10.43 1.96
CA LYS A 38 3.04 -10.42 0.58
C LYS A 38 2.79 -11.76 -0.11
N GLU A 39 2.95 -12.85 0.61
CA GLU A 39 2.64 -14.20 0.10
C GLU A 39 1.13 -14.41 -0.04
N GLU A 40 0.32 -14.00 0.94
CA GLU A 40 -1.14 -14.05 0.87
C GLU A 40 -1.68 -13.25 -0.33
N ALA A 41 -1.07 -12.10 -0.65
CA ALA A 41 -1.42 -11.31 -1.82
C ALA A 41 -1.18 -12.08 -3.13
N LEU A 42 -0.05 -12.78 -3.25
CA LEU A 42 0.22 -13.61 -4.42
C LEU A 42 -0.78 -14.77 -4.54
N GLN A 43 -1.12 -15.41 -3.43
CA GLN A 43 -2.14 -16.47 -3.39
C GLN A 43 -3.52 -15.93 -3.77
N TYR A 44 -3.89 -14.73 -3.31
CA TYR A 44 -5.12 -14.06 -3.72
C TYR A 44 -5.16 -13.82 -5.23
N VAL A 45 -4.10 -13.27 -5.81
CA VAL A 45 -3.99 -13.05 -7.26
C VAL A 45 -4.11 -14.38 -8.01
N GLN A 46 -3.37 -15.42 -7.61
CA GLN A 46 -3.45 -16.74 -8.24
C GLN A 46 -4.86 -17.32 -8.19
N LYS A 47 -5.53 -17.21 -7.03
CA LYS A 47 -6.91 -17.69 -6.86
C LYS A 47 -7.87 -16.94 -7.79
N THR A 48 -7.74 -15.64 -7.92
CA THR A 48 -8.61 -14.82 -8.77
C THR A 48 -8.35 -15.07 -10.25
N LEU A 49 -7.09 -15.30 -10.65
CA LEU A 49 -6.74 -15.73 -12.02
C LEU A 49 -7.41 -17.05 -12.42
N ASN A 50 -7.55 -17.99 -11.49
CA ASN A 50 -8.23 -19.25 -11.74
C ASN A 50 -9.76 -19.13 -11.87
N LEU A 51 -10.33 -18.04 -11.37
CA LEU A 51 -11.78 -17.77 -11.39
C LEU A 51 -12.22 -16.88 -12.56
N LYS A 52 -11.28 -16.22 -13.26
CA LYS A 52 -11.60 -15.33 -14.37
C LYS A 52 -12.17 -16.08 -15.57
N GLU A 53 -12.94 -15.41 -16.40
CA GLU A 53 -13.40 -15.97 -17.67
C GLU A 53 -12.24 -16.06 -18.68
N SER A 54 -12.37 -16.93 -19.69
CA SER A 54 -11.30 -17.13 -20.69
C SER A 54 -11.01 -15.90 -21.54
N VAL A 55 -11.99 -15.03 -21.70
CA VAL A 55 -11.86 -13.76 -22.45
C VAL A 55 -11.19 -12.63 -21.65
N ASP A 56 -11.07 -12.80 -20.34
CA ASP A 56 -10.46 -11.81 -19.47
C ASP A 56 -8.95 -11.89 -19.52
N GLN A 57 -8.31 -10.73 -19.47
CA GLN A 57 -6.86 -10.59 -19.44
C GLN A 57 -6.39 -10.07 -18.08
N ALA A 58 -5.20 -10.45 -17.69
CA ALA A 58 -4.63 -10.01 -16.42
C ALA A 58 -3.16 -9.61 -16.56
N GLY A 59 -2.78 -8.56 -15.83
CA GLY A 59 -1.42 -8.07 -15.68
C GLY A 59 -1.09 -7.83 -14.21
N VAL A 60 0.18 -7.64 -13.91
CA VAL A 60 0.68 -7.36 -12.57
C VAL A 60 1.68 -6.22 -12.61
N VAL A 61 1.49 -5.25 -11.75
CA VAL A 61 2.43 -4.19 -11.44
C VAL A 61 2.87 -4.36 -9.99
N VAL A 62 4.16 -4.35 -9.73
CA VAL A 62 4.72 -4.32 -8.39
C VAL A 62 5.20 -2.91 -8.09
N PHE A 63 5.10 -2.48 -6.84
CA PHE A 63 5.52 -1.12 -6.47
C PHE A 63 6.06 -1.03 -5.04
N GLY A 64 6.84 0.00 -4.83
CA GLY A 64 7.41 0.48 -3.60
C GLY A 64 7.72 1.96 -3.79
N SER A 65 8.99 2.39 -3.73
CA SER A 65 9.41 3.76 -4.09
C SER A 65 9.24 4.07 -5.59
N GLU A 66 9.17 3.03 -6.41
CA GLU A 66 8.92 3.06 -7.85
C GLU A 66 7.95 1.95 -8.24
N ALA A 67 7.40 2.01 -9.44
CA ALA A 67 6.51 0.99 -9.97
C ALA A 67 7.13 0.30 -11.18
N ALA A 68 6.96 -1.02 -11.28
CA ALA A 68 7.41 -1.83 -12.41
C ALA A 68 6.30 -2.74 -12.92
N LEU A 69 6.20 -2.86 -14.25
CA LEU A 69 5.31 -3.80 -14.89
C LEU A 69 5.94 -5.20 -14.84
N GLU A 70 5.49 -6.02 -13.88
CA GLU A 70 5.96 -7.39 -13.73
C GLU A 70 5.42 -8.30 -14.82
N LEU A 71 4.12 -8.17 -15.08
CA LEU A 71 3.44 -8.97 -16.10
C LEU A 71 2.54 -8.08 -16.94
N PRO A 72 2.71 -8.07 -18.29
CA PRO A 72 1.81 -7.36 -19.17
C PRO A 72 0.39 -7.97 -19.16
N VAL A 73 -0.60 -7.16 -19.55
CA VAL A 73 -2.00 -7.58 -19.62
C VAL A 73 -2.16 -8.55 -20.78
N LEU A 74 -2.29 -9.83 -20.44
CA LEU A 74 -2.45 -10.93 -21.39
C LEU A 74 -3.44 -11.96 -20.85
N GLU A 75 -3.92 -12.81 -21.72
CA GLU A 75 -4.68 -14.01 -21.34
C GLU A 75 -3.74 -14.98 -20.59
N ARG A 76 -4.01 -15.18 -19.27
CA ARG A 76 -3.21 -16.07 -18.42
C ARG A 76 -4.04 -16.61 -17.25
N ASN A 77 -3.66 -17.80 -16.78
CA ASN A 77 -4.26 -18.44 -15.61
C ASN A 77 -3.26 -18.70 -14.49
N GLU A 78 -1.96 -18.44 -14.75
CA GLU A 78 -0.89 -18.68 -13.79
C GLU A 78 -0.13 -17.39 -13.51
N LEU A 79 0.26 -17.22 -12.26
CA LEU A 79 1.13 -16.13 -11.79
C LEU A 79 2.56 -16.69 -11.69
N PRO A 80 3.47 -16.30 -12.60
CA PRO A 80 4.89 -16.63 -12.44
C PRO A 80 5.47 -15.96 -11.20
N ALA A 81 6.62 -16.44 -10.75
CA ALA A 81 7.31 -15.81 -9.63
C ALA A 81 7.65 -14.34 -9.97
N VAL A 82 7.39 -13.44 -9.02
CA VAL A 82 7.74 -12.01 -9.13
C VAL A 82 9.26 -11.88 -9.10
N GLN A 83 9.84 -11.28 -10.14
CA GLN A 83 11.29 -11.15 -10.32
C GLN A 83 11.79 -9.72 -10.17
N SER A 84 10.91 -8.72 -10.31
CA SER A 84 11.29 -7.32 -10.19
C SER A 84 11.84 -7.00 -8.80
N VAL A 85 13.02 -6.38 -8.77
CA VAL A 85 13.63 -5.83 -7.56
C VAL A 85 13.17 -4.39 -7.43
N ILE A 86 12.39 -4.11 -6.39
CA ILE A 86 11.84 -2.79 -6.09
C ILE A 86 12.43 -2.29 -4.78
N ASP A 87 12.81 -1.01 -4.74
CA ASP A 87 13.16 -0.37 -3.48
C ASP A 87 11.89 -0.26 -2.60
N SER A 88 11.91 -1.01 -1.50
CA SER A 88 10.78 -1.18 -0.58
C SER A 88 10.72 -0.12 0.53
N SER A 89 11.69 0.81 0.59
CA SER A 89 11.80 1.80 1.67
C SER A 89 10.67 2.82 1.70
N ARG A 90 9.96 2.99 0.58
CA ARG A 90 8.85 3.94 0.40
C ARG A 90 7.71 3.31 -0.40
N THR A 91 6.56 4.01 -0.41
CA THR A 91 5.33 3.58 -1.07
C THR A 91 4.79 4.71 -1.95
N ASP A 92 4.86 4.56 -3.28
CA ASP A 92 4.28 5.46 -4.29
C ASP A 92 3.13 4.77 -5.03
N ILE A 93 1.92 4.84 -4.43
CA ILE A 93 0.69 4.30 -5.03
C ILE A 93 0.34 5.06 -6.30
N GLY A 94 0.61 6.37 -6.32
CA GLY A 94 0.31 7.21 -7.46
C GLY A 94 1.06 6.79 -8.73
N SER A 95 2.35 6.44 -8.62
CA SER A 95 3.14 5.94 -9.76
C SER A 95 2.63 4.58 -10.25
N ALA A 96 2.24 3.69 -9.33
CA ALA A 96 1.66 2.39 -9.66
C ALA A 96 0.35 2.52 -10.45
N ILE A 97 -0.56 3.41 -10.03
CA ILE A 97 -1.81 3.68 -10.73
C ILE A 97 -1.56 4.26 -12.13
N ARG A 98 -0.63 5.21 -12.26
CA ARG A 98 -0.26 5.79 -13.56
C ARG A 98 0.30 4.73 -14.52
N LEU A 99 1.22 3.89 -14.03
CA LEU A 99 1.80 2.82 -14.82
C LEU A 99 0.74 1.79 -15.24
N ALA A 100 -0.11 1.34 -14.33
CA ALA A 100 -1.20 0.41 -14.64
C ALA A 100 -2.18 1.01 -15.67
N THR A 101 -2.56 2.29 -15.48
CA THR A 101 -3.46 2.97 -16.41
C THR A 101 -2.87 3.02 -17.83
N ALA A 102 -1.56 3.24 -17.95
CA ALA A 102 -0.86 3.26 -19.23
C ALA A 102 -0.66 1.85 -19.85
N ALA A 103 -0.66 0.80 -19.01
CA ALA A 103 -0.45 -0.58 -19.45
C ALA A 103 -1.73 -1.28 -19.95
N PHE A 104 -2.90 -0.67 -19.78
CA PHE A 104 -4.14 -1.26 -20.28
C PHE A 104 -4.21 -1.26 -21.80
N PRO A 105 -4.76 -2.34 -22.41
CA PRO A 105 -5.16 -2.33 -23.81
C PRO A 105 -6.23 -1.26 -24.09
N GLU A 106 -6.35 -0.86 -25.34
CA GLU A 106 -7.37 0.14 -25.73
C GLU A 106 -8.79 -0.38 -25.52
N ASN A 107 -9.03 -1.66 -25.79
CA ASN A 107 -10.34 -2.31 -25.77
C ASN A 107 -10.57 -3.06 -24.44
N GLY A 108 -11.86 -3.25 -24.09
CA GLY A 108 -12.28 -3.99 -22.89
C GLY A 108 -12.52 -3.08 -21.68
N GLN A 109 -13.15 -3.68 -20.67
CA GLN A 109 -13.31 -3.04 -19.36
C GLN A 109 -11.97 -2.99 -18.62
N LYS A 110 -11.69 -1.90 -17.93
CA LYS A 110 -10.40 -1.68 -17.25
C LYS A 110 -10.62 -1.69 -15.74
N ARG A 111 -9.97 -2.60 -15.04
CA ARG A 111 -10.08 -2.72 -13.59
C ARG A 111 -8.71 -2.89 -12.95
N ILE A 112 -8.43 -2.06 -11.98
CA ILE A 112 -7.25 -2.17 -11.09
C ILE A 112 -7.70 -2.80 -9.79
N VAL A 113 -6.92 -3.73 -9.25
CA VAL A 113 -7.04 -4.26 -7.90
C VAL A 113 -5.78 -3.88 -7.14
N LEU A 114 -5.90 -2.93 -6.22
CA LEU A 114 -4.80 -2.45 -5.38
C LEU A 114 -4.70 -3.30 -4.11
N LEU A 115 -3.59 -4.00 -3.94
CA LEU A 115 -3.25 -4.75 -2.73
C LEU A 115 -2.18 -3.99 -1.95
N SER A 116 -2.59 -3.23 -0.92
CA SER A 116 -1.75 -2.32 -0.13
C SER A 116 -2.39 -2.03 1.21
N ASP A 117 -1.61 -1.54 2.19
CA ASP A 117 -2.10 -0.99 3.45
C ASP A 117 -2.60 0.46 3.31
N GLY A 118 -2.38 1.09 2.15
CA GLY A 118 -2.77 2.46 1.85
C GLY A 118 -1.86 3.53 2.47
N ASN A 119 -0.75 3.15 3.09
CA ASN A 119 0.21 4.08 3.71
C ASN A 119 1.17 4.64 2.65
N GLU A 120 0.66 5.55 1.82
CA GLU A 120 1.49 6.26 0.85
C GLU A 120 2.38 7.30 1.54
N ASN A 121 3.68 7.23 1.31
CA ASN A 121 4.66 8.17 1.84
C ASN A 121 5.53 8.82 0.76
N LEU A 122 5.30 8.50 -0.50
CA LEU A 122 5.92 9.10 -1.67
C LEU A 122 4.85 9.24 -2.77
N GLY A 123 4.81 10.40 -3.44
CA GLY A 123 3.85 10.65 -4.50
C GLY A 123 2.49 11.14 -4.02
N GLU A 124 1.51 11.09 -4.91
CA GLU A 124 0.13 11.51 -4.65
C GLU A 124 -0.84 10.60 -5.42
N SER A 125 -1.52 9.69 -4.73
CA SER A 125 -2.46 8.73 -5.32
C SER A 125 -3.75 9.40 -5.80
N LEU A 126 -4.27 10.41 -5.08
CA LEU A 126 -5.54 11.06 -5.45
C LEU A 126 -5.54 11.73 -6.83
N PRO A 127 -4.52 12.49 -7.26
CA PRO A 127 -4.41 12.98 -8.63
C PRO A 127 -4.32 11.86 -9.66
N ALA A 128 -3.60 10.78 -9.38
CA ALA A 128 -3.51 9.62 -10.27
C ALA A 128 -4.87 8.94 -10.45
N LEU A 129 -5.63 8.73 -9.37
CA LEU A 129 -6.99 8.22 -9.38
C LEU A 129 -7.91 9.10 -10.23
N ARG A 130 -7.91 10.42 -10.00
CA ARG A 130 -8.73 11.38 -10.77
C ARG A 130 -8.42 11.36 -12.26
N SER A 131 -7.18 11.04 -12.63
CA SER A 131 -6.79 10.93 -14.03
C SER A 131 -7.19 9.60 -14.66
N ALA A 132 -7.30 8.53 -13.90
CA ALA A 132 -7.68 7.20 -14.36
C ALA A 132 -9.19 7.05 -14.61
N VAL A 133 -10.03 7.67 -13.77
CA VAL A 133 -11.51 7.57 -13.87
C VAL A 133 -12.07 7.98 -15.23
N PRO A 134 -11.70 9.12 -15.85
CA PRO A 134 -12.17 9.50 -17.19
C PRO A 134 -11.78 8.51 -18.29
N LEU A 135 -10.74 7.69 -18.07
CA LEU A 135 -10.28 6.65 -18.99
C LEU A 135 -11.04 5.33 -18.83
N GLY A 136 -12.10 5.32 -18.01
CA GLY A 136 -12.94 4.16 -17.76
C GLY A 136 -12.31 3.12 -16.83
N VAL A 137 -11.28 3.49 -16.05
CA VAL A 137 -10.63 2.61 -15.09
C VAL A 137 -11.42 2.59 -13.78
N THR A 138 -11.79 1.40 -13.34
CA THR A 138 -12.34 1.16 -11.99
C THR A 138 -11.25 0.63 -11.09
N ILE A 139 -11.28 1.00 -9.79
CA ILE A 139 -10.26 0.61 -8.82
C ILE A 139 -10.92 0.01 -7.59
N ASP A 140 -10.57 -1.23 -7.30
CA ASP A 140 -10.93 -1.94 -6.08
C ASP A 140 -9.69 -2.02 -5.18
N VAL A 141 -9.92 -1.98 -3.86
CA VAL A 141 -8.84 -2.07 -2.88
C VAL A 141 -9.00 -3.36 -2.07
N TYR A 142 -7.95 -4.16 -2.05
CA TYR A 142 -7.77 -5.27 -1.13
C TYR A 142 -6.84 -4.79 -0.01
N PRO A 143 -7.39 -4.50 1.19
CA PRO A 143 -6.59 -3.95 2.27
C PRO A 143 -5.60 -5.01 2.79
N MET A 144 -4.33 -4.62 2.84
CA MET A 144 -3.24 -5.38 3.43
C MET A 144 -2.72 -4.63 4.67
N GLY A 145 -1.77 -5.21 5.37
CA GLY A 145 -1.18 -4.60 6.55
C GLY A 145 -1.66 -5.24 7.86
N ALA A 146 -0.99 -4.94 8.94
CA ALA A 146 -1.41 -5.42 10.25
C ALA A 146 -2.86 -4.96 10.50
N GLN A 147 -3.71 -5.91 10.93
CA GLN A 147 -5.03 -5.53 11.41
C GLN A 147 -4.83 -4.45 12.47
N ARG A 148 -5.46 -3.29 12.27
CA ARG A 148 -5.42 -2.15 13.20
C ARG A 148 -6.02 -2.49 14.58
N GLY A 149 -5.63 -3.60 15.16
CA GLY A 149 -6.14 -4.09 16.43
C GLY A 149 -5.07 -4.18 17.52
N GLN A 150 -3.81 -3.90 17.18
CA GLN A 150 -2.69 -4.00 18.12
C GLN A 150 -1.56 -3.04 17.72
N ASP A 151 -1.90 -1.82 17.33
CA ASP A 151 -0.89 -0.84 16.93
C ASP A 151 -0.47 0.01 18.13
N VAL A 152 0.84 -0.03 18.42
CA VAL A 152 1.49 0.85 19.39
C VAL A 152 2.37 1.81 18.62
N SER A 153 2.07 3.10 18.69
CA SER A 153 2.85 4.11 18.01
C SER A 153 3.43 5.14 18.98
N VAL A 154 4.72 5.44 18.83
CA VAL A 154 5.37 6.55 19.54
C VAL A 154 5.09 7.84 18.76
N GLN A 155 4.36 8.76 19.40
CA GLN A 155 3.95 10.03 18.80
C GLN A 155 5.05 11.10 18.95
N ARG A 156 5.68 11.14 20.12
CA ARG A 156 6.66 12.16 20.46
C ARG A 156 7.53 11.72 21.63
N ILE A 157 8.79 12.16 21.59
CA ILE A 157 9.73 12.04 22.70
C ILE A 157 10.13 13.45 23.13
N ASP A 158 9.92 13.79 24.38
CA ASP A 158 10.35 15.06 24.97
C ASP A 158 11.61 14.81 25.82
N VAL A 159 12.73 15.36 25.38
CA VAL A 159 14.01 15.34 26.07
C VAL A 159 14.56 16.77 26.19
N PRO A 160 15.34 17.11 27.22
CA PRO A 160 15.99 18.41 27.33
C PRO A 160 16.91 18.66 26.12
N SER A 161 16.85 19.85 25.55
CA SER A 161 17.71 20.25 24.42
C SER A 161 19.19 20.42 24.77
N LEU A 162 19.52 20.56 26.06
CA LEU A 162 20.86 20.72 26.61
C LEU A 162 20.98 19.91 27.91
N VAL A 163 21.91 18.98 27.92
CA VAL A 163 22.24 18.16 29.11
C VAL A 163 23.72 18.32 29.38
N LYS A 164 24.10 18.68 30.65
CA LYS A 164 25.49 18.74 31.05
C LYS A 164 26.05 17.33 31.18
N SER A 165 27.30 17.13 30.73
CA SER A 165 28.02 15.88 30.95
C SER A 165 28.00 15.47 32.42
N GLY A 166 27.67 14.21 32.73
CA GLY A 166 27.54 13.70 34.10
C GLY A 166 26.24 14.05 34.82
N SER A 167 25.27 14.73 34.16
CA SER A 167 23.94 14.94 34.73
C SER A 167 22.93 13.95 34.17
N SER A 168 21.96 13.58 35.01
CA SER A 168 20.84 12.74 34.60
C SER A 168 19.69 13.60 34.07
N PHE A 169 18.91 13.07 33.15
CA PHE A 169 17.70 13.69 32.63
C PHE A 169 16.56 12.67 32.48
N ASP A 170 15.33 13.15 32.54
CA ASP A 170 14.13 12.34 32.31
C ASP A 170 13.71 12.46 30.83
N ALA A 171 13.41 11.33 30.21
CA ALA A 171 12.78 11.29 28.89
C ALA A 171 11.28 11.00 29.05
N LYS A 172 10.44 11.84 28.44
CA LYS A 172 8.98 11.64 28.39
C LYS A 172 8.58 11.17 27.00
N ILE A 173 7.92 10.01 26.93
CA ILE A 173 7.49 9.38 25.70
C ILE A 173 5.97 9.39 25.65
N PHE A 174 5.44 9.96 24.57
CA PHE A 174 4.02 9.96 24.28
C PHE A 174 3.75 8.86 23.27
N ALA A 175 3.06 7.81 23.70
CA ALA A 175 2.67 6.68 22.88
C ALA A 175 1.15 6.53 22.83
N THR A 176 0.65 5.96 21.74
CA THR A 176 -0.76 5.58 21.60
C THR A 176 -0.83 4.08 21.41
N ALA A 177 -1.76 3.43 22.06
CA ALA A 177 -2.07 2.01 21.88
C ALA A 177 -3.56 1.86 21.59
N ASP A 178 -3.92 0.95 20.69
CA ASP A 178 -5.34 0.69 20.37
C ASP A 178 -5.99 -0.23 21.39
N GLN A 179 -5.21 -1.11 22.01
CA GLN A 179 -5.64 -2.07 23.05
C GLN A 179 -4.69 -2.08 24.25
N PRO A 180 -5.08 -2.67 25.40
CA PRO A 180 -4.15 -2.91 26.50
C PRO A 180 -3.06 -3.88 26.02
N GLU A 181 -1.80 -3.50 26.17
CA GLU A 181 -0.66 -4.32 25.71
C GLU A 181 0.53 -4.18 26.65
N GLU A 182 1.28 -5.27 26.78
CA GLU A 182 2.59 -5.26 27.43
C GLU A 182 3.66 -5.08 26.37
N ALA A 183 4.49 -4.07 26.54
CA ALA A 183 5.55 -3.72 25.60
C ALA A 183 6.87 -3.47 26.32
N THR A 184 7.97 -3.77 25.66
CA THR A 184 9.32 -3.42 26.15
C THR A 184 9.78 -2.13 25.50
N LEU A 185 9.98 -1.10 26.28
CA LEU A 185 10.50 0.20 25.85
C LEU A 185 12.03 0.16 25.88
N ARG A 186 12.68 0.36 24.73
CA ARG A 186 14.13 0.44 24.61
C ARG A 186 14.55 1.82 24.16
N LEU A 187 15.45 2.43 24.88
CA LEU A 187 16.03 3.72 24.53
C LEU A 187 17.46 3.55 24.01
N PHE A 188 17.72 4.06 22.81
CA PHE A 188 19.04 4.11 22.21
C PHE A 188 19.51 5.54 22.06
N ILE A 189 20.79 5.80 22.36
CA ILE A 189 21.47 7.07 22.05
C ILE A 189 22.71 6.71 21.25
N ASN A 190 22.83 7.23 20.02
CA ASN A 190 23.94 6.91 19.09
C ASN A 190 24.15 5.40 18.91
N ASP A 191 23.07 4.66 18.70
CA ASP A 191 23.03 3.19 18.57
C ASP A 191 23.45 2.39 19.82
N GLN A 192 23.68 3.05 20.95
CA GLN A 192 23.96 2.40 22.22
C GLN A 192 22.69 2.30 23.06
N LEU A 193 22.36 1.10 23.55
CA LEU A 193 21.23 0.86 24.44
C LEU A 193 21.50 1.53 25.80
N MET A 194 20.68 2.50 26.18
CA MET A 194 20.78 3.28 27.42
C MET A 194 19.82 2.81 28.49
N GLY A 195 18.74 2.16 28.12
CA GLY A 195 17.74 1.67 29.06
C GLY A 195 16.72 0.77 28.40
N GLU A 196 16.19 -0.16 29.20
CA GLU A 196 15.11 -1.07 28.82
C GLU A 196 14.13 -1.16 29.97
N GLU A 197 12.82 -1.04 29.71
CA GLU A 197 11.75 -1.09 30.71
C GLU A 197 10.50 -1.74 30.12
N ASP A 198 9.93 -2.68 30.87
CA ASP A 198 8.65 -3.28 30.51
C ASP A 198 7.52 -2.37 30.97
N VAL A 199 6.65 -1.99 30.04
CA VAL A 199 5.56 -1.03 30.26
C VAL A 199 4.22 -1.65 29.91
N GLN A 200 3.19 -1.34 30.69
CA GLN A 200 1.82 -1.67 30.37
C GLN A 200 1.13 -0.48 29.73
N LEU A 201 0.69 -0.65 28.49
CA LEU A 201 -0.01 0.36 27.73
C LEU A 201 -1.52 0.20 27.92
N LYS A 202 -2.21 1.34 28.06
CA LYS A 202 -3.68 1.40 28.08
C LYS A 202 -4.19 1.88 26.72
N PRO A 203 -5.43 1.52 26.36
CA PRO A 203 -6.03 2.05 25.14
C PRO A 203 -6.03 3.57 25.13
N GLY A 204 -5.64 4.17 24.00
CA GLY A 204 -5.51 5.61 23.83
C GLY A 204 -4.10 6.13 24.16
N LYS A 205 -4.02 7.36 24.67
CA LYS A 205 -2.76 8.06 24.91
C LYS A 205 -2.10 7.61 26.20
N ASN A 206 -0.83 7.23 26.12
CA ASN A 206 0.04 6.86 27.24
C ASN A 206 1.19 7.86 27.36
N LEU A 207 1.51 8.23 28.59
CA LEU A 207 2.70 8.99 28.93
C LEU A 207 3.63 8.09 29.74
N LEU A 208 4.77 7.76 29.17
CA LEU A 208 5.81 6.95 29.79
C LEU A 208 6.95 7.86 30.18
N THR A 209 7.52 7.66 31.37
CA THR A 209 8.69 8.42 31.83
C THR A 209 9.79 7.42 32.09
N ILE A 210 10.88 7.53 31.34
CA ILE A 210 12.07 6.70 31.57
C ILE A 210 12.81 7.26 32.78
N PRO A 211 13.25 6.40 33.74
CA PRO A 211 14.05 6.84 34.86
C PRO A 211 15.36 7.51 34.42
N PRO A 212 15.98 8.29 35.27
CA PRO A 212 17.10 9.18 34.91
C PRO A 212 18.23 8.47 34.19
N ILE A 213 18.52 8.95 32.97
CA ILE A 213 19.60 8.41 32.13
C ILE A 213 20.84 9.23 32.41
N LEU A 214 21.93 8.55 32.81
CA LEU A 214 23.27 9.19 32.96
C LEU A 214 23.87 9.40 31.57
N HIS A 215 24.13 10.64 31.23
CA HIS A 215 24.87 10.98 30.00
C HIS A 215 26.37 10.93 30.32
N GLU A 216 27.01 9.84 29.95
CA GLU A 216 28.47 9.74 29.90
C GLU A 216 28.96 10.23 28.52
N SER A 217 29.86 11.20 28.53
CA SER A 217 30.42 11.84 27.32
C SER A 217 31.45 10.96 26.63
#